data_af9e2355a3c1dc1c495a7a570e904bf1
#
_entry.id   af9e2355a3c1dc1c495a7a570e904bf1
#
_cell.length_a   1.000
_cell.length_b   1.000
_cell.length_c   1.000
_cell.angle_alpha   90.00
_cell.angle_beta   90.00
_cell.angle_gamma   90.00
#
_symmetry.space_group_name_H-M   'P 1'
#
loop_
_entity.id
_entity.type
_entity.pdbx_description
1 polymer ?
#
loop_
_entity_poly.entity_id
_entity_poly.type
_entity_poly.pdbx_seq_one_letter_code
_entity_poly.pdbx_strand_id
1 'polypeptide(L)'
;AFWVIGRWLIGRVVSLMQAAMHRNQIDPTLTKYFGSVLGVALNIALVLGILGYFGVQTTSFAALLAGAGVAIGAAWSGMLGNFAAGAFMLVLRPFKVGDFVQIGGIAGTVQELGLFGTTLVTPDNVLTLVGNSKVFGDTVMNYSARPARRVDRTAQLAGGVDPMAAIAKLQAAVAAIPNVVTSPAPEVSVLDINLVGPV
;
A
#
# COMPACT_ATOMS: atom_id res chain seq x y z
N ALA A 1 49.68 7.88 -1.11
CA ALA A 1 48.91 9.02 -0.55
C ALA A 1 47.41 8.90 -0.83
N PHE A 2 46.97 8.80 -2.09
CA PHE A 2 45.52 8.78 -2.48
C PHE A 2 44.73 7.65 -1.80
N TRP A 3 45.26 6.44 -1.73
CA TRP A 3 44.62 5.31 -1.07
C TRP A 3 44.40 5.52 0.43
N VAL A 4 45.39 6.04 1.13
CA VAL A 4 45.33 6.26 2.58
C VAL A 4 44.29 7.36 2.91
N ILE A 5 44.35 8.47 2.16
CA ILE A 5 43.40 9.59 2.33
C ILE A 5 41.97 9.11 1.99
N GLY A 6 41.81 8.39 0.86
CA GLY A 6 40.52 7.86 0.46
C GLY A 6 39.90 6.92 1.50
N ARG A 7 40.68 5.97 2.00
CA ARG A 7 40.20 5.06 3.07
C ARG A 7 39.88 5.77 4.37
N TRP A 8 40.64 6.82 4.74
CA TRP A 8 40.34 7.61 5.92
C TRP A 8 39.02 8.36 5.74
N LEU A 9 38.77 8.97 4.57
CA LEU A 9 37.51 9.65 4.24
C LEU A 9 36.35 8.67 4.26
N ILE A 10 36.48 7.49 3.64
CA ILE A 10 35.44 6.45 3.66
C ILE A 10 35.11 6.05 5.09
N GLY A 11 36.13 5.81 5.92
CA GLY A 11 35.93 5.50 7.34
C GLY A 11 35.14 6.59 8.07
N ARG A 12 35.43 7.87 7.79
CA ARG A 12 34.71 9.01 8.36
C ARG A 12 33.24 9.04 7.90
N VAL A 13 32.99 8.88 6.61
CA VAL A 13 31.63 8.87 6.05
C VAL A 13 30.81 7.73 6.66
N VAL A 14 31.36 6.51 6.68
CA VAL A 14 30.69 5.34 7.26
C VAL A 14 30.42 5.54 8.76
N SER A 15 31.40 6.05 9.51
CA SER A 15 31.23 6.30 10.95
C SER A 15 30.20 7.38 11.26
N LEU A 16 30.16 8.47 10.47
CA LEU A 16 29.16 9.52 10.61
C LEU A 16 27.73 8.98 10.32
N MET A 17 27.58 8.17 9.27
CA MET A 17 26.31 7.52 8.96
C MET A 17 25.88 6.60 10.10
N GLN A 18 26.77 5.74 10.59
CA GLN A 18 26.47 4.83 11.70
C GLN A 18 26.12 5.58 12.99
N ALA A 19 26.83 6.69 13.30
CA ALA A 19 26.52 7.54 14.44
C ALA A 19 25.14 8.19 14.30
N ALA A 20 24.77 8.66 13.11
CA ALA A 20 23.45 9.22 12.85
C ALA A 20 22.33 8.17 13.00
N MET A 21 22.56 6.94 12.52
CA MET A 21 21.62 5.84 12.68
C MET A 21 21.47 5.44 14.15
N HIS A 22 22.55 5.37 14.90
CA HIS A 22 22.54 5.09 16.34
C HIS A 22 21.76 6.15 17.13
N ARG A 23 21.94 7.43 16.77
CA ARG A 23 21.22 8.54 17.40
C ARG A 23 19.70 8.43 17.18
N ASN A 24 19.29 7.90 16.05
CA ASN A 24 17.87 7.67 15.70
C ASN A 24 17.34 6.30 16.17
N GLN A 25 18.06 5.61 17.06
CA GLN A 25 17.69 4.30 17.64
C GLN A 25 17.40 3.21 16.60
N ILE A 26 18.06 3.26 15.44
CA ILE A 26 17.96 2.24 14.41
C ILE A 26 18.67 0.96 14.90
N ASP A 27 18.09 -0.19 14.59
CA ASP A 27 18.61 -1.49 14.98
C ASP A 27 20.12 -1.62 14.66
N PRO A 28 20.94 -2.12 15.62
CA PRO A 28 22.37 -2.27 15.44
C PRO A 28 22.75 -3.18 14.26
N THR A 29 21.93 -4.17 13.92
CA THR A 29 22.15 -5.09 12.81
C THR A 29 22.02 -4.33 11.48
N LEU A 30 20.96 -3.52 11.34
CA LEU A 30 20.77 -2.67 10.16
C LEU A 30 21.91 -1.66 10.02
N THR A 31 22.32 -1.03 11.12
CA THR A 31 23.44 -0.07 11.12
C THR A 31 24.73 -0.70 10.62
N LYS A 32 25.07 -1.92 11.07
CA LYS A 32 26.23 -2.67 10.57
C LYS A 32 26.11 -3.03 9.10
N TYR A 33 24.93 -3.52 8.69
CA TYR A 33 24.66 -3.92 7.31
C TYR A 33 24.83 -2.74 6.35
N PHE A 34 24.15 -1.62 6.60
CA PHE A 34 24.27 -0.42 5.78
C PHE A 34 25.69 0.16 5.76
N GLY A 35 26.38 0.13 6.91
CA GLY A 35 27.79 0.54 7.00
C GLY A 35 28.69 -0.31 6.13
N SER A 36 28.50 -1.62 6.12
CA SER A 36 29.27 -2.55 5.29
C SER A 36 29.00 -2.34 3.79
N VAL A 37 27.74 -2.25 3.39
CA VAL A 37 27.35 -2.03 1.99
C VAL A 37 27.91 -0.71 1.47
N LEU A 38 27.73 0.38 2.22
CA LEU A 38 28.27 1.70 1.86
C LEU A 38 29.82 1.67 1.80
N GLY A 39 30.45 1.03 2.78
CA GLY A 39 31.90 0.89 2.83
C GLY A 39 32.45 0.15 1.61
N VAL A 40 31.82 -0.97 1.21
CA VAL A 40 32.20 -1.73 0.01
C VAL A 40 32.02 -0.87 -1.24
N ALA A 41 30.86 -0.23 -1.42
CA ALA A 41 30.57 0.60 -2.58
C ALA A 41 31.59 1.75 -2.74
N LEU A 42 31.88 2.47 -1.65
CA LEU A 42 32.86 3.56 -1.64
C LEU A 42 34.29 3.07 -1.89
N ASN A 43 34.68 1.89 -1.37
CA ASN A 43 36.00 1.32 -1.65
C ASN A 43 36.12 0.93 -3.12
N ILE A 44 35.11 0.34 -3.74
CA ILE A 44 35.10 0.05 -5.18
C ILE A 44 35.26 1.35 -5.99
N ALA A 45 34.50 2.38 -5.66
CA ALA A 45 34.59 3.69 -6.31
C ALA A 45 36.00 4.30 -6.16
N LEU A 46 36.60 4.21 -4.97
CA LEU A 46 37.94 4.69 -4.70
C LEU A 46 38.98 3.96 -5.57
N VAL A 47 38.91 2.61 -5.64
CA VAL A 47 39.80 1.81 -6.45
C VAL A 47 39.72 2.21 -7.92
N LEU A 48 38.51 2.29 -8.47
CA LEU A 48 38.29 2.67 -9.86
C LEU A 48 38.77 4.10 -10.16
N GLY A 49 38.54 5.04 -9.23
CA GLY A 49 39.03 6.40 -9.34
C GLY A 49 40.56 6.49 -9.38
N ILE A 50 41.25 5.69 -8.52
CA ILE A 50 42.70 5.62 -8.49
C ILE A 50 43.22 4.99 -9.81
N LEU A 51 42.65 3.86 -10.26
CA LEU A 51 43.03 3.21 -11.51
C LEU A 51 42.86 4.15 -12.71
N GLY A 52 41.76 4.86 -12.78
CA GLY A 52 41.49 5.86 -13.83
C GLY A 52 42.50 7.02 -13.83
N TYR A 53 42.92 7.49 -12.63
CA TYR A 53 43.94 8.51 -12.49
C TYR A 53 45.32 8.06 -13.04
N PHE A 54 45.65 6.76 -12.90
CA PHE A 54 46.88 6.17 -13.46
C PHE A 54 46.76 5.75 -14.92
N GLY A 55 45.65 6.10 -15.61
CA GLY A 55 45.46 5.81 -17.04
C GLY A 55 45.01 4.40 -17.35
N VAL A 56 44.62 3.61 -16.33
CA VAL A 56 44.05 2.29 -16.56
C VAL A 56 42.63 2.43 -17.10
N GLN A 57 42.30 1.73 -18.17
CA GLN A 57 40.94 1.73 -18.71
C GLN A 57 39.97 1.06 -17.72
N THR A 58 39.13 1.87 -17.10
CA THR A 58 38.13 1.42 -16.13
C THR A 58 36.74 1.20 -16.74
N THR A 59 36.58 1.41 -18.05
CA THR A 59 35.29 1.33 -18.76
C THR A 59 34.62 -0.04 -18.61
N SER A 60 35.39 -1.13 -18.72
CA SER A 60 34.83 -2.49 -18.54
C SER A 60 34.34 -2.74 -17.11
N PHE A 61 35.07 -2.24 -16.11
CA PHE A 61 34.63 -2.32 -14.71
C PHE A 61 33.39 -1.48 -14.45
N ALA A 62 33.32 -0.27 -15.03
CA ALA A 62 32.13 0.59 -14.95
C ALA A 62 30.91 -0.10 -15.59
N ALA A 63 31.09 -0.78 -16.72
CA ALA A 63 30.01 -1.56 -17.36
C ALA A 63 29.52 -2.72 -16.48
N LEU A 64 30.45 -3.45 -15.85
CA LEU A 64 30.11 -4.53 -14.90
C LEU A 64 29.35 -4.01 -13.69
N LEU A 65 29.79 -2.87 -13.11
CA LEU A 65 29.07 -2.23 -12.00
C LEU A 65 27.71 -1.71 -12.41
N ALA A 66 27.56 -1.17 -13.61
CA ALA A 66 26.27 -0.75 -14.14
C ALA A 66 25.32 -1.96 -14.26
N GLY A 67 25.80 -3.09 -14.81
CA GLY A 67 25.04 -4.34 -14.87
C GLY A 67 24.62 -4.85 -13.49
N ALA A 68 25.54 -4.86 -12.53
CA ALA A 68 25.24 -5.23 -11.14
C ALA A 68 24.21 -4.27 -10.50
N GLY A 69 24.34 -2.97 -10.76
CA GLY A 69 23.38 -1.95 -10.31
C GLY A 69 21.97 -2.16 -10.86
N VAL A 70 21.85 -2.51 -12.14
CA VAL A 70 20.57 -2.86 -12.76
C VAL A 70 19.98 -4.12 -12.11
N ALA A 71 20.78 -5.16 -11.88
CA ALA A 71 20.33 -6.39 -11.24
C ALA A 71 19.81 -6.14 -9.80
N ILE A 72 20.57 -5.35 -9.01
CA ILE A 72 20.15 -4.95 -7.65
C ILE A 72 18.88 -4.09 -7.70
N GLY A 73 18.82 -3.12 -8.61
CA GLY A 73 17.63 -2.26 -8.80
C GLY A 73 16.37 -3.08 -9.15
N ALA A 74 16.52 -4.07 -10.05
CA ALA A 74 15.44 -4.98 -10.41
C ALA A 74 14.97 -5.82 -9.21
N ALA A 75 15.92 -6.34 -8.41
CA ALA A 75 15.58 -7.09 -7.20
C ALA A 75 14.82 -6.25 -6.15
N TRP A 76 15.09 -4.97 -6.07
CA TRP A 76 14.46 -4.05 -5.11
C TRP A 76 13.24 -3.30 -5.66
N SER A 77 12.93 -3.46 -6.96
CA SER A 77 11.87 -2.70 -7.64
C SER A 77 10.52 -2.80 -6.95
N GLY A 78 10.15 -3.98 -6.46
CA GLY A 78 8.88 -4.18 -5.74
C GLY A 78 8.81 -3.41 -4.41
N MET A 79 9.91 -3.34 -3.67
CA MET A 79 9.98 -2.57 -2.43
C MET A 79 9.92 -1.06 -2.70
N LEU A 80 10.66 -0.58 -3.71
CA LEU A 80 10.62 0.81 -4.15
C LEU A 80 9.24 1.21 -4.68
N GLY A 81 8.55 0.29 -5.38
CA GLY A 81 7.17 0.48 -5.83
C GLY A 81 6.21 0.66 -4.66
N ASN A 82 6.32 -0.16 -3.62
CA ASN A 82 5.53 -0.02 -2.41
C ASN A 82 5.79 1.30 -1.67
N PHE A 83 7.07 1.69 -1.56
CA PHE A 83 7.45 2.96 -0.96
C PHE A 83 6.88 4.15 -1.72
N ALA A 84 7.05 4.19 -3.05
CA ALA A 84 6.54 5.26 -3.89
C ALA A 84 5.00 5.37 -3.79
N ALA A 85 4.29 4.24 -3.89
CA ALA A 85 2.85 4.19 -3.72
C ALA A 85 2.41 4.68 -2.34
N GLY A 86 3.12 4.29 -1.25
CA GLY A 86 2.87 4.76 0.11
C GLY A 86 3.01 6.29 0.22
N ALA A 87 4.08 6.85 -0.34
CA ALA A 87 4.30 8.29 -0.37
C ALA A 87 3.16 9.03 -1.12
N PHE A 88 2.75 8.52 -2.28
CA PHE A 88 1.62 9.09 -3.02
C PHE A 88 0.30 9.01 -2.25
N MET A 89 0.02 7.91 -1.56
CA MET A 89 -1.19 7.78 -0.74
C MET A 89 -1.22 8.77 0.42
N LEU A 90 -0.09 9.09 1.04
CA LEU A 90 0.00 10.12 2.08
C LEU A 90 -0.29 11.53 1.54
N VAL A 91 0.03 11.79 0.27
CA VAL A 91 -0.25 13.07 -0.41
C VAL A 91 -1.70 13.14 -0.89
N LEU A 92 -2.15 12.15 -1.66
CA LEU A 92 -3.46 12.12 -2.31
C LEU A 92 -4.60 11.79 -1.36
N ARG A 93 -4.34 11.02 -0.32
CA ARG A 93 -5.28 10.60 0.74
C ARG A 93 -6.60 10.07 0.19
N PRO A 94 -6.61 9.04 -0.65
CA PRO A 94 -7.85 8.47 -1.18
C PRO A 94 -8.73 7.88 -0.07
N PHE A 95 -8.15 7.55 1.07
CA PHE A 95 -8.81 7.13 2.31
C PHE A 95 -7.95 7.51 3.51
N LYS A 96 -8.51 7.38 4.71
CA LYS A 96 -7.87 7.73 5.99
C LYS A 96 -7.91 6.52 6.94
N VAL A 97 -7.09 6.58 7.99
CA VAL A 97 -7.21 5.65 9.12
C VAL A 97 -8.60 5.78 9.73
N GLY A 98 -9.25 4.64 9.95
CA GLY A 98 -10.64 4.54 10.40
C GLY A 98 -11.68 4.37 9.29
N ASP A 99 -11.35 4.63 8.03
CA ASP A 99 -12.27 4.40 6.91
C ASP A 99 -12.47 2.90 6.66
N PHE A 100 -13.71 2.51 6.36
CA PHE A 100 -14.01 1.18 5.85
C PHE A 100 -13.87 1.19 4.33
N VAL A 101 -12.93 0.38 3.83
CA VAL A 101 -12.54 0.37 2.42
C VAL A 101 -12.51 -1.05 1.87
N GLN A 102 -12.56 -1.18 0.55
CA GLN A 102 -12.20 -2.39 -0.15
C GLN A 102 -11.05 -2.09 -1.11
N ILE A 103 -9.92 -2.73 -0.91
CA ILE A 103 -8.69 -2.56 -1.69
C ILE A 103 -8.03 -3.92 -1.91
N GLY A 104 -7.51 -4.15 -3.12
CA GLY A 104 -6.86 -5.40 -3.48
C GLY A 104 -7.72 -6.65 -3.27
N GLY A 105 -9.06 -6.50 -3.36
CA GLY A 105 -10.02 -7.58 -3.12
C GLY A 105 -10.38 -7.82 -1.65
N ILE A 106 -9.81 -7.05 -0.70
CA ILE A 106 -10.02 -7.21 0.74
C ILE A 106 -10.82 -6.02 1.26
N ALA A 107 -11.92 -6.29 1.98
CA ALA A 107 -12.72 -5.28 2.66
C ALA A 107 -12.35 -5.23 4.15
N GLY A 108 -12.15 -4.02 4.68
CA GLY A 108 -11.81 -3.84 6.09
C GLY A 108 -11.68 -2.38 6.49
N THR A 109 -11.51 -2.15 7.80
CA THR A 109 -11.22 -0.82 8.34
C THR A 109 -9.72 -0.57 8.30
N VAL A 110 -9.32 0.59 7.78
CA VAL A 110 -7.91 1.00 7.73
C VAL A 110 -7.41 1.25 9.15
N GLN A 111 -6.43 0.47 9.59
CA GLN A 111 -5.79 0.64 10.89
C GLN A 111 -4.54 1.52 10.79
N GLU A 112 -3.73 1.33 9.74
CA GLU A 112 -2.48 2.05 9.56
C GLU A 112 -2.13 2.21 8.09
N LEU A 113 -1.55 3.37 7.77
CA LEU A 113 -0.94 3.69 6.47
C LEU A 113 0.58 3.71 6.65
N GLY A 114 1.21 2.55 6.44
CA GLY A 114 2.66 2.43 6.51
C GLY A 114 3.35 2.80 5.20
N LEU A 115 4.67 2.97 5.23
CA LEU A 115 5.48 3.33 4.04
C LEU A 115 5.45 2.26 2.95
N PHE A 116 5.36 0.99 3.30
CA PHE A 116 5.44 -0.13 2.35
C PHE A 116 4.13 -0.89 2.22
N GLY A 117 3.24 -0.76 3.18
CA GLY A 117 1.97 -1.47 3.22
C GLY A 117 0.94 -0.75 4.07
N THR A 118 -0.32 -0.99 3.74
CA THR A 118 -1.51 -0.53 4.44
C THR A 118 -2.08 -1.68 5.24
N THR A 119 -2.33 -1.47 6.52
CA THR A 119 -2.90 -2.46 7.42
C THR A 119 -4.41 -2.26 7.55
N LEU A 120 -5.16 -3.33 7.33
CA LEU A 120 -6.62 -3.38 7.44
C LEU A 120 -7.02 -4.37 8.54
N VAL A 121 -8.12 -4.09 9.21
CA VAL A 121 -8.84 -5.07 10.04
C VAL A 121 -10.14 -5.43 9.32
N THR A 122 -10.27 -6.70 8.96
CA THR A 122 -11.46 -7.23 8.29
C THR A 122 -12.63 -7.39 9.27
N PRO A 123 -13.90 -7.52 8.80
CA PRO A 123 -15.05 -7.69 9.68
C PRO A 123 -15.01 -8.91 10.60
N ASP A 124 -14.26 -9.94 10.22
CA ASP A 124 -13.96 -11.13 11.02
C ASP A 124 -12.77 -10.96 11.97
N ASN A 125 -12.33 -9.70 12.17
CA ASN A 125 -11.25 -9.30 13.07
C ASN A 125 -9.87 -9.87 12.71
N VAL A 126 -9.60 -10.05 11.41
CA VAL A 126 -8.28 -10.46 10.91
C VAL A 126 -7.47 -9.24 10.51
N LEU A 127 -6.25 -9.14 11.05
CA LEU A 127 -5.29 -8.12 10.67
C LEU A 127 -4.66 -8.49 9.32
N THR A 128 -4.83 -7.65 8.32
CA THR A 128 -4.36 -7.91 6.95
C THR A 128 -3.46 -6.79 6.49
N LEU A 129 -2.24 -7.13 6.05
CA LEU A 129 -1.29 -6.20 5.46
C LEU A 129 -1.34 -6.31 3.93
N VAL A 130 -1.61 -5.19 3.26
CA VAL A 130 -1.63 -5.09 1.80
C VAL A 130 -0.48 -4.18 1.35
N GLY A 131 0.37 -4.66 0.44
CA GLY A 131 1.45 -3.84 -0.12
C GLY A 131 0.90 -2.60 -0.84
N ASN A 132 1.51 -1.45 -0.59
CA ASN A 132 1.01 -0.17 -1.11
C ASN A 132 0.93 -0.10 -2.64
N SER A 133 1.86 -0.74 -3.36
CA SER A 133 1.81 -0.82 -4.82
C SER A 133 0.54 -1.52 -5.33
N LYS A 134 0.07 -2.55 -4.61
CA LYS A 134 -1.20 -3.21 -4.92
C LYS A 134 -2.39 -2.32 -4.58
N VAL A 135 -2.33 -1.61 -3.44
CA VAL A 135 -3.37 -0.65 -3.05
C VAL A 135 -3.54 0.46 -4.10
N PHE A 136 -2.42 1.06 -4.52
CA PHE A 136 -2.43 2.20 -5.45
C PHE A 136 -2.70 1.78 -6.90
N GLY A 137 -2.33 0.56 -7.28
CA GLY A 137 -2.50 0.03 -8.63
C GLY A 137 -3.85 -0.63 -8.90
N ASP A 138 -4.71 -0.79 -7.89
CA ASP A 138 -6.01 -1.43 -7.99
C ASP A 138 -7.15 -0.44 -7.70
N THR A 139 -8.39 -0.89 -7.91
CA THR A 139 -9.57 -0.10 -7.55
C THR A 139 -9.69 0.05 -6.05
N VAL A 140 -9.83 1.29 -5.59
CA VAL A 140 -10.11 1.62 -4.19
C VAL A 140 -11.58 2.00 -4.05
N MET A 141 -12.34 1.21 -3.29
CA MET A 141 -13.70 1.55 -2.89
C MET A 141 -13.69 2.03 -1.44
N ASN A 142 -13.97 3.32 -1.23
CA ASN A 142 -14.08 3.90 0.10
C ASN A 142 -15.55 4.07 0.48
N TYR A 143 -16.02 3.25 1.40
CA TYR A 143 -17.42 3.24 1.87
C TYR A 143 -17.71 4.30 2.94
N SER A 144 -16.67 4.91 3.52
CA SER A 144 -16.79 5.93 4.56
C SER A 144 -16.62 7.36 4.04
N ALA A 145 -16.18 7.55 2.77
CA ALA A 145 -15.92 8.86 2.20
C ALA A 145 -17.17 9.71 1.97
N ARG A 146 -18.34 9.08 1.86
CA ARG A 146 -19.63 9.76 1.62
C ARG A 146 -20.57 9.54 2.81
N PRO A 147 -21.40 10.54 3.13
CA PRO A 147 -22.31 10.46 4.27
C PRO A 147 -23.42 9.42 4.10
N ALA A 148 -23.72 9.04 2.86
CA ALA A 148 -24.73 8.03 2.55
C ALA A 148 -24.28 7.18 1.35
N ARG A 149 -24.74 5.93 1.31
CA ARG A 149 -24.53 5.00 0.20
C ARG A 149 -25.80 4.21 -0.09
N ARG A 150 -25.95 3.75 -1.32
CA ARG A 150 -27.03 2.82 -1.69
C ARG A 150 -26.70 1.42 -1.13
N VAL A 151 -27.71 0.80 -0.54
CA VAL A 151 -27.66 -0.58 -0.05
C VAL A 151 -28.87 -1.31 -0.63
N ASP A 152 -28.64 -2.24 -1.54
CA ASP A 152 -29.67 -3.06 -2.16
C ASP A 152 -29.89 -4.33 -1.33
N ARG A 153 -31.14 -4.67 -1.07
CA ARG A 153 -31.55 -5.90 -0.40
C ARG A 153 -32.70 -6.50 -1.14
N THR A 154 -32.65 -7.79 -1.36
CA THR A 154 -33.74 -8.56 -2.00
C THR A 154 -34.51 -9.29 -0.93
N ALA A 155 -35.82 -9.14 -0.95
CA ALA A 155 -36.77 -9.92 -0.14
C ALA A 155 -37.54 -10.86 -1.06
N GLN A 156 -37.59 -12.14 -0.71
CA GLN A 156 -38.39 -13.12 -1.44
C GLN A 156 -39.77 -13.24 -0.79
N LEU A 157 -40.82 -13.15 -1.59
CA LEU A 157 -42.20 -13.30 -1.15
C LEU A 157 -42.65 -14.73 -1.34
N ALA A 158 -43.50 -15.23 -0.43
CA ALA A 158 -44.16 -16.53 -0.60
C ALA A 158 -45.17 -16.46 -1.74
N GLY A 159 -45.44 -17.61 -2.35
CA GLY A 159 -46.49 -17.70 -3.38
C GLY A 159 -47.86 -17.29 -2.85
N GLY A 160 -48.60 -16.56 -3.70
CA GLY A 160 -49.95 -16.06 -3.38
C GLY A 160 -50.00 -14.73 -2.59
N VAL A 161 -48.85 -14.15 -2.26
CA VAL A 161 -48.80 -12.80 -1.64
C VAL A 161 -49.02 -11.73 -2.72
N ASP A 162 -49.87 -10.75 -2.46
CA ASP A 162 -50.07 -9.60 -3.34
C ASP A 162 -48.77 -8.74 -3.35
N PRO A 163 -48.09 -8.62 -4.50
CA PRO A 163 -46.87 -7.83 -4.59
C PRO A 163 -47.04 -6.36 -4.25
N MET A 164 -48.19 -5.76 -4.59
CA MET A 164 -48.43 -4.35 -4.35
C MET A 164 -48.64 -4.05 -2.85
N ALA A 165 -49.34 -4.89 -2.15
CA ALA A 165 -49.48 -4.81 -0.69
C ALA A 165 -48.15 -5.03 0.02
N ALA A 166 -47.29 -5.95 -0.49
CA ALA A 166 -45.96 -6.18 0.05
C ALA A 166 -45.04 -4.97 -0.16
N ILE A 167 -45.04 -4.36 -1.36
CA ILE A 167 -44.26 -3.15 -1.66
C ILE A 167 -44.64 -2.01 -0.69
N ALA A 168 -45.93 -1.73 -0.52
CA ALA A 168 -46.39 -0.66 0.38
C ALA A 168 -45.93 -0.89 1.83
N LYS A 169 -46.01 -2.14 2.31
CA LYS A 169 -45.58 -2.50 3.65
C LYS A 169 -44.08 -2.39 3.82
N LEU A 170 -43.27 -2.87 2.83
CA LEU A 170 -41.82 -2.78 2.84
C LEU A 170 -41.34 -1.33 2.76
N GLN A 171 -41.98 -0.50 1.92
CA GLN A 171 -41.62 0.90 1.78
C GLN A 171 -41.83 1.68 3.09
N ALA A 172 -42.95 1.43 3.78
CA ALA A 172 -43.23 2.01 5.08
C ALA A 172 -42.21 1.52 6.14
N ALA A 173 -41.88 0.23 6.14
CA ALA A 173 -40.95 -0.35 7.06
C ALA A 173 -39.50 0.21 6.84
N VAL A 174 -39.05 0.29 5.57
CA VAL A 174 -37.71 0.82 5.25
C VAL A 174 -37.59 2.30 5.63
N ALA A 175 -38.63 3.11 5.39
CA ALA A 175 -38.66 4.52 5.77
C ALA A 175 -38.58 4.74 7.29
N ALA A 176 -39.00 3.75 8.09
CA ALA A 176 -38.95 3.80 9.55
C ALA A 176 -37.61 3.35 10.15
N ILE A 177 -36.67 2.79 9.32
CA ILE A 177 -35.38 2.32 9.80
C ILE A 177 -34.49 3.52 10.17
N PRO A 178 -33.88 3.52 11.37
CA PRO A 178 -32.90 4.55 11.72
C PRO A 178 -31.74 4.58 10.71
N ASN A 179 -31.24 5.79 10.40
CA ASN A 179 -30.15 6.05 9.45
C ASN A 179 -30.48 5.81 7.95
N VAL A 180 -31.73 5.54 7.59
CA VAL A 180 -32.18 5.63 6.20
C VAL A 180 -32.42 7.10 5.86
N VAL A 181 -31.74 7.58 4.79
CA VAL A 181 -31.92 8.96 4.32
C VAL A 181 -33.27 9.14 3.65
N THR A 182 -33.85 10.32 3.79
CA THR A 182 -35.14 10.67 3.18
C THR A 182 -34.99 11.29 1.79
N SER A 183 -33.78 11.73 1.44
CA SER A 183 -33.45 12.28 0.13
C SER A 183 -32.06 11.78 -0.33
N PRO A 184 -32.00 10.97 -1.41
CA PRO A 184 -33.14 10.38 -2.12
C PRO A 184 -33.95 9.41 -1.22
N ALA A 185 -35.26 9.33 -1.46
CA ALA A 185 -36.13 8.44 -0.70
C ALA A 185 -35.81 6.97 -1.02
N PRO A 186 -35.98 6.04 -0.06
CA PRO A 186 -35.83 4.62 -0.31
C PRO A 186 -36.86 4.15 -1.35
N GLU A 187 -36.42 3.30 -2.26
CA GLU A 187 -37.25 2.73 -3.31
C GLU A 187 -37.44 1.23 -3.07
N VAL A 188 -38.68 0.75 -3.25
CA VAL A 188 -39.03 -0.65 -3.23
C VAL A 188 -39.73 -0.99 -4.54
N SER A 189 -39.13 -1.93 -5.29
CA SER A 189 -39.64 -2.34 -6.60
C SER A 189 -39.58 -3.86 -6.77
N VAL A 190 -40.35 -4.38 -7.71
CA VAL A 190 -40.22 -5.79 -8.11
C VAL A 190 -38.95 -5.94 -8.94
N LEU A 191 -38.08 -6.83 -8.51
CA LEU A 191 -36.84 -7.13 -9.22
C LEU A 191 -37.04 -8.23 -10.28
N ASP A 192 -37.75 -9.29 -9.90
CA ASP A 192 -38.02 -10.44 -10.75
C ASP A 192 -39.28 -11.16 -10.27
N ILE A 193 -39.97 -11.84 -11.21
CA ILE A 193 -41.13 -12.68 -10.92
C ILE A 193 -40.78 -14.11 -11.35
N ASN A 194 -40.50 -14.96 -10.40
CA ASN A 194 -40.31 -16.38 -10.64
C ASN A 194 -41.69 -17.08 -10.71
N LEU A 195 -42.04 -17.53 -11.89
CA LEU A 195 -43.31 -18.29 -12.13
C LEU A 195 -43.23 -19.74 -11.61
N VAL A 196 -42.01 -20.22 -11.33
CA VAL A 196 -41.79 -21.53 -10.70
C VAL A 196 -41.37 -21.25 -9.26
N GLY A 197 -42.15 -21.66 -8.29
CA GLY A 197 -41.89 -21.47 -6.87
C GLY A 197 -40.48 -21.92 -6.44
N PRO A 198 -40.06 -21.62 -5.21
CA PRO A 198 -38.72 -21.98 -4.72
C PRO A 198 -38.56 -23.49 -4.83
N VAL A 199 -37.52 -23.95 -5.53
CA VAL A 199 -37.04 -25.34 -5.54
C VAL A 199 -36.40 -25.63 -4.20
#